data_a1e05d3fd4bd6b818d420b2ff095d50d
#
_entry.id   a1e05d3fd4bd6b818d420b2ff095d50d
#
_cell.length_a   1.000
_cell.length_b   1.000
_cell.length_c   1.000
_cell.angle_alpha   90.00
_cell.angle_beta   90.00
_cell.angle_gamma   90.00
#
_symmetry.space_group_name_H-M   'P 1'
#
loop_
_entity.id
_entity.type
_entity.pdbx_description
1 polymer ?
#
loop_
_entity_poly.entity_id
_entity_poly.type
_entity_poly.pdbx_seq_one_letter_code
_entity_poly.pdbx_strand_id
1 'polypeptide(L)'
;MKLYSRILGKGQPLLIIHGLFGMSDNWQSLAKLYADYFEVHIIDQRNHGRSPHADEFSYIHLSNDLHQYILENHLNDVIIIGHSLGGKTAMQFAVSYPELLSKLIIVDISPRFYPIHHDKIIEGLKILDFSNLKSRSQADTVLSDYIEEYDVRQFLLKSMYWKEKGQLDFRFNLKSISKNISNVGAALNDEANCSIPTLFVKGGNSNYVNDDDEDLIFKHFTNAEIQTVEQAGHWLHAEKPEEFFKKTIRFCLSY
;
A
#
# COMPACT_ATOMS: atom_id res chain seq x y z
N MET A 1 15.52 -7.00 2.29
CA MET A 1 15.55 -8.01 1.20
C MET A 1 15.47 -7.32 -0.16
N LYS A 2 15.86 -7.99 -1.26
CA LYS A 2 15.79 -7.38 -2.59
C LYS A 2 14.34 -7.35 -3.08
N LEU A 3 13.71 -6.18 -3.06
CA LEU A 3 12.34 -5.99 -3.51
C LEU A 3 12.24 -5.95 -5.04
N TYR A 4 11.13 -6.48 -5.57
CA TYR A 4 10.76 -6.29 -6.96
C TYR A 4 10.14 -4.91 -7.16
N SER A 5 10.50 -4.26 -8.27
CA SER A 5 9.88 -3.00 -8.70
C SER A 5 9.68 -2.95 -10.20
N ARG A 6 8.79 -2.05 -10.62
CA ARG A 6 8.70 -1.57 -12.01
C ARG A 6 9.10 -0.12 -12.02
N ILE A 7 10.00 0.24 -12.94
CA ILE A 7 10.52 1.60 -13.06
C ILE A 7 10.04 2.21 -14.37
N LEU A 8 9.54 3.45 -14.31
CA LEU A 8 8.99 4.20 -15.43
C LEU A 8 9.43 5.67 -15.32
N GLY A 9 9.62 6.35 -16.45
CA GLY A 9 9.97 7.78 -16.44
C GLY A 9 11.42 8.05 -16.10
N LYS A 10 11.69 9.30 -15.71
CA LYS A 10 13.03 9.83 -15.36
C LYS A 10 12.87 11.00 -14.41
N GLY A 11 13.90 11.35 -13.64
CA GLY A 11 13.94 12.53 -12.80
C GLY A 11 14.02 12.20 -11.32
N GLN A 12 13.38 13.01 -10.47
CA GLN A 12 13.33 12.74 -9.03
C GLN A 12 12.61 11.42 -8.75
N PRO A 13 13.15 10.56 -7.85
CA PRO A 13 12.52 9.29 -7.53
C PRO A 13 11.18 9.47 -6.82
N LEU A 14 10.15 8.78 -7.33
CA LEU A 14 8.83 8.67 -6.72
C LEU A 14 8.50 7.19 -6.52
N LEU A 15 8.39 6.76 -5.26
CA LEU A 15 8.11 5.39 -4.88
C LEU A 15 6.63 5.23 -4.58
N ILE A 16 5.99 4.20 -5.14
CA ILE A 16 4.59 3.87 -4.89
C ILE A 16 4.51 2.52 -4.17
N ILE A 17 3.91 2.53 -2.97
CA ILE A 17 3.79 1.39 -2.05
C ILE A 17 2.32 1.00 -1.92
N HIS A 18 1.98 -0.21 -2.35
CA HIS A 18 0.61 -0.74 -2.35
C HIS A 18 0.11 -1.13 -0.95
N GLY A 19 -1.22 -1.32 -0.82
CA GLY A 19 -1.88 -1.84 0.38
C GLY A 19 -1.79 -3.35 0.55
N LEU A 20 -2.36 -3.87 1.65
CA LEU A 20 -2.42 -5.31 1.96
C LEU A 20 -3.06 -6.09 0.80
N PHE A 21 -2.51 -7.27 0.47
CA PHE A 21 -2.87 -8.13 -0.66
C PHE A 21 -2.70 -7.49 -2.05
N GLY A 22 -2.23 -6.24 -2.12
CA GLY A 22 -1.94 -5.54 -3.35
C GLY A 22 -0.60 -5.93 -3.98
N MET A 23 -0.30 -5.30 -5.10
CA MET A 23 0.98 -5.43 -5.82
C MET A 23 1.17 -4.27 -6.81
N SER A 24 2.34 -4.15 -7.39
CA SER A 24 2.69 -3.12 -8.38
C SER A 24 1.71 -3.02 -9.56
N ASP A 25 1.09 -4.13 -9.96
CA ASP A 25 0.10 -4.17 -11.05
C ASP A 25 -1.16 -3.31 -10.75
N ASN A 26 -1.45 -3.01 -9.48
CA ASN A 26 -2.58 -2.17 -9.10
C ASN A 26 -2.37 -0.69 -9.43
N TRP A 27 -1.13 -0.25 -9.52
CA TRP A 27 -0.76 1.16 -9.67
C TRP A 27 -0.27 1.56 -11.06
N GLN A 28 -0.22 0.62 -12.02
CA GLN A 28 0.38 0.87 -13.34
C GLN A 28 -0.22 2.03 -14.11
N SER A 29 -1.54 2.22 -14.05
CA SER A 29 -2.21 3.30 -14.79
C SER A 29 -1.82 4.68 -14.24
N LEU A 30 -1.83 4.83 -12.91
CA LEU A 30 -1.39 6.07 -12.26
C LEU A 30 0.10 6.31 -12.42
N ALA A 31 0.92 5.26 -12.29
CA ALA A 31 2.36 5.37 -12.45
C ALA A 31 2.78 5.92 -13.82
N LYS A 32 2.03 5.59 -14.88
CA LYS A 32 2.26 6.18 -16.22
C LYS A 32 2.05 7.69 -16.25
N LEU A 33 1.08 8.21 -15.49
CA LEU A 33 0.83 9.64 -15.40
C LEU A 33 1.94 10.36 -14.62
N TYR A 34 2.41 9.75 -13.53
CA TYR A 34 3.54 10.31 -12.76
C TYR A 34 4.86 10.23 -13.54
N ALA A 35 5.02 9.24 -14.43
CA ALA A 35 6.24 9.02 -15.21
C ALA A 35 6.57 10.16 -16.20
N ASP A 36 5.60 11.05 -16.48
CA ASP A 36 5.84 12.27 -17.25
C ASP A 36 6.66 13.32 -16.45
N TYR A 37 6.76 13.16 -15.11
CA TYR A 37 7.37 14.12 -14.19
C TYR A 37 8.48 13.53 -13.33
N PHE A 38 8.47 12.20 -13.06
CA PHE A 38 9.30 11.52 -12.07
C PHE A 38 9.88 10.22 -12.61
N GLU A 39 10.94 9.74 -11.95
CA GLU A 39 11.33 8.33 -12.05
C GLU A 39 10.49 7.54 -11.05
N VAL A 40 9.47 6.85 -11.55
CA VAL A 40 8.46 6.17 -10.74
C VAL A 40 8.85 4.73 -10.49
N HIS A 41 9.00 4.35 -9.22
CA HIS A 41 9.25 3.00 -8.76
C HIS A 41 7.99 2.43 -8.12
N ILE A 42 7.29 1.50 -8.79
CA ILE A 42 6.16 0.78 -8.20
C ILE A 42 6.68 -0.48 -7.54
N ILE A 43 6.67 -0.53 -6.22
CA ILE A 43 7.34 -1.57 -5.43
C ILE A 43 6.35 -2.61 -4.97
N ASP A 44 6.69 -3.90 -5.15
CA ASP A 44 6.04 -5.00 -4.44
C ASP A 44 6.71 -5.15 -3.05
N GLN A 45 5.95 -5.01 -1.97
CA GLN A 45 6.47 -5.20 -0.61
C GLN A 45 6.77 -6.68 -0.34
N ARG A 46 7.58 -7.00 0.70
CA ARG A 46 7.75 -8.39 1.14
C ARG A 46 6.41 -9.11 1.25
N ASN A 47 6.41 -10.39 0.98
CA ASN A 47 5.20 -11.24 1.01
C ASN A 47 4.11 -10.88 -0.01
N HIS A 48 4.39 -9.99 -0.97
CA HIS A 48 3.44 -9.57 -2.00
C HIS A 48 4.08 -9.56 -3.40
N GLY A 49 3.23 -9.71 -4.40
CA GLY A 49 3.60 -9.54 -5.80
C GLY A 49 4.70 -10.50 -6.24
N ARG A 50 5.80 -9.94 -6.74
CA ARG A 50 7.00 -10.67 -7.21
C ARG A 50 8.17 -10.55 -6.23
N SER A 51 7.98 -9.85 -5.12
CA SER A 51 8.97 -9.75 -4.06
C SER A 51 9.11 -11.04 -3.28
N PRO A 52 10.29 -11.29 -2.66
CA PRO A 52 10.51 -12.49 -1.87
C PRO A 52 9.54 -12.63 -0.70
N HIS A 53 9.28 -13.87 -0.32
CA HIS A 53 8.50 -14.24 0.85
C HIS A 53 9.39 -14.43 2.07
N ALA A 54 8.89 -14.05 3.27
CA ALA A 54 9.54 -14.22 4.57
C ALA A 54 8.50 -14.50 5.64
N ASP A 55 8.93 -15.07 6.76
CA ASP A 55 8.04 -15.34 7.91
C ASP A 55 7.77 -14.06 8.71
N GLU A 56 8.73 -13.14 8.77
CA GLU A 56 8.59 -11.87 9.48
C GLU A 56 7.80 -10.87 8.65
N PHE A 57 6.78 -10.26 9.29
CA PHE A 57 5.94 -9.26 8.68
C PHE A 57 5.50 -8.21 9.71
N SER A 58 6.19 -7.07 9.71
CA SER A 58 5.89 -5.89 10.56
C SER A 58 6.34 -4.63 9.84
N TYR A 59 5.88 -3.45 10.29
CA TYR A 59 6.26 -2.16 9.69
C TYR A 59 7.76 -1.87 9.81
N ILE A 60 8.43 -2.35 10.85
CA ILE A 60 9.90 -2.26 10.97
C ILE A 60 10.58 -3.03 9.85
N HIS A 61 10.14 -4.25 9.58
CA HIS A 61 10.72 -5.06 8.50
C HIS A 61 10.41 -4.48 7.11
N LEU A 62 9.17 -3.99 6.89
CA LEU A 62 8.75 -3.36 5.64
C LEU A 62 9.53 -2.06 5.37
N SER A 63 9.71 -1.22 6.40
CA SER A 63 10.50 0.01 6.34
C SER A 63 11.98 -0.27 6.06
N ASN A 64 12.57 -1.26 6.72
CA ASN A 64 13.97 -1.66 6.49
C ASN A 64 14.20 -2.22 5.09
N ASP A 65 13.25 -2.95 4.52
CA ASP A 65 13.33 -3.39 3.13
C ASP A 65 13.31 -2.22 2.16
N LEU A 66 12.45 -1.23 2.42
CA LEU A 66 12.37 -0.01 1.61
C LEU A 66 13.65 0.80 1.71
N HIS A 67 14.23 0.91 2.92
CA HIS A 67 15.54 1.54 3.12
C HIS A 67 16.63 0.84 2.31
N GLN A 68 16.72 -0.48 2.40
CA GLN A 68 17.67 -1.25 1.61
C GLN A 68 17.46 -1.04 0.10
N TYR A 69 16.19 -1.02 -0.37
CA TYR A 69 15.86 -0.77 -1.76
C TYR A 69 16.37 0.60 -2.24
N ILE A 70 16.17 1.66 -1.46
CA ILE A 70 16.61 3.02 -1.76
C ILE A 70 18.14 3.08 -1.88
N LEU A 71 18.86 2.45 -0.94
CA LEU A 71 20.32 2.40 -0.97
C LEU A 71 20.87 1.61 -2.17
N GLU A 72 20.29 0.43 -2.46
CA GLU A 72 20.72 -0.43 -3.57
C GLU A 72 20.48 0.24 -4.95
N ASN A 73 19.50 1.12 -5.05
CA ASN A 73 19.21 1.86 -6.28
C ASN A 73 19.80 3.28 -6.28
N HIS A 74 20.61 3.66 -5.27
CA HIS A 74 21.26 4.98 -5.14
C HIS A 74 20.29 6.16 -5.23
N LEU A 75 19.07 6.00 -4.66
CA LEU A 75 18.04 7.01 -4.70
C LEU A 75 18.24 8.03 -3.56
N ASN A 76 17.97 9.31 -3.86
CA ASN A 76 18.04 10.43 -2.92
C ASN A 76 16.83 11.34 -3.14
N ASP A 77 16.47 12.16 -2.14
CA ASP A 77 15.35 13.11 -2.22
C ASP A 77 14.05 12.46 -2.68
N VAL A 78 13.74 11.31 -2.10
CA VAL A 78 12.66 10.44 -2.55
C VAL A 78 11.29 11.00 -2.16
N ILE A 79 10.33 10.94 -3.08
CA ILE A 79 8.91 11.10 -2.77
C ILE A 79 8.30 9.71 -2.59
N ILE A 80 7.51 9.51 -1.51
CA ILE A 80 6.82 8.24 -1.30
C ILE A 80 5.30 8.47 -1.31
N ILE A 81 4.58 7.64 -2.08
CA ILE A 81 3.13 7.48 -2.03
C ILE A 81 2.83 6.11 -1.44
N GLY A 82 2.21 6.05 -0.27
CA GLY A 82 1.85 4.80 0.39
C GLY A 82 0.35 4.68 0.65
N HIS A 83 -0.27 3.59 0.20
CA HIS A 83 -1.69 3.32 0.42
C HIS A 83 -1.91 2.28 1.53
N SER A 84 -2.78 2.57 2.49
CA SER A 84 -3.19 1.61 3.54
C SER A 84 -1.97 1.00 4.26
N LEU A 85 -1.72 -0.32 4.16
CA LEU A 85 -0.48 -0.97 4.64
C LEU A 85 0.78 -0.23 4.14
N GLY A 86 0.82 0.14 2.86
CA GLY A 86 1.93 0.91 2.28
C GLY A 86 2.05 2.30 2.90
N GLY A 87 0.94 2.91 3.31
CA GLY A 87 0.93 4.18 4.04
C GLY A 87 1.56 4.04 5.43
N LYS A 88 1.21 2.99 6.17
CA LYS A 88 1.85 2.68 7.46
C LYS A 88 3.35 2.37 7.30
N THR A 89 3.71 1.64 6.24
CA THR A 89 5.12 1.39 5.90
C THR A 89 5.86 2.70 5.65
N ALA A 90 5.25 3.61 4.87
CA ALA A 90 5.81 4.91 4.55
C ALA A 90 5.92 5.84 5.77
N MET A 91 4.94 5.83 6.68
CA MET A 91 5.03 6.54 7.97
C MET A 91 6.18 6.01 8.83
N GLN A 92 6.30 4.68 8.97
CA GLN A 92 7.41 4.06 9.71
C GLN A 92 8.77 4.40 9.07
N PHE A 93 8.83 4.42 7.73
CA PHE A 93 10.03 4.82 7.01
C PHE A 93 10.39 6.28 7.28
N ALA A 94 9.42 7.19 7.20
CA ALA A 94 9.62 8.62 7.37
C ALA A 94 10.16 8.99 8.76
N VAL A 95 9.74 8.29 9.81
CA VAL A 95 10.26 8.54 11.17
C VAL A 95 11.61 7.86 11.41
N SER A 96 11.96 6.82 10.63
CA SER A 96 13.23 6.09 10.80
C SER A 96 14.36 6.63 9.94
N TYR A 97 14.04 7.19 8.76
CA TYR A 97 15.01 7.62 7.73
C TYR A 97 14.56 8.93 7.05
N PRO A 98 14.26 10.00 7.82
CA PRO A 98 13.74 11.25 7.27
C PRO A 98 14.67 11.92 6.27
N GLU A 99 15.98 11.73 6.42
CA GLU A 99 17.02 12.33 5.58
C GLU A 99 16.99 11.88 4.11
N LEU A 100 16.31 10.76 3.82
CA LEU A 100 16.16 10.20 2.47
C LEU A 100 14.92 10.73 1.74
N LEU A 101 14.02 11.41 2.48
CA LEU A 101 12.72 11.86 1.97
C LEU A 101 12.72 13.35 1.64
N SER A 102 12.12 13.70 0.51
CA SER A 102 11.71 15.07 0.20
C SER A 102 10.24 15.32 0.54
N LYS A 103 9.36 14.36 0.26
CA LYS A 103 7.91 14.45 0.51
C LYS A 103 7.29 13.10 0.78
N LEU A 104 6.15 13.12 1.49
CA LEU A 104 5.39 11.94 1.84
C LEU A 104 3.91 12.12 1.48
N ILE A 105 3.30 11.11 0.85
CA ILE A 105 1.87 11.07 0.57
C ILE A 105 1.29 9.79 1.17
N ILE A 106 0.38 9.96 2.11
CA ILE A 106 -0.30 8.87 2.82
C ILE A 106 -1.73 8.78 2.31
N VAL A 107 -2.09 7.61 1.79
CA VAL A 107 -3.37 7.39 1.13
C VAL A 107 -4.26 6.51 2.00
N ASP A 108 -5.30 7.12 2.52
CA ASP A 108 -6.42 6.57 3.28
C ASP A 108 -6.04 5.65 4.44
N ILE A 109 -5.14 6.13 5.28
CA ILE A 109 -4.75 5.50 6.54
C ILE A 109 -4.18 6.56 7.50
N SER A 110 -4.40 6.39 8.81
CA SER A 110 -3.90 7.27 9.87
C SER A 110 -2.82 6.58 10.72
N PRO A 111 -2.04 7.32 11.53
CA PRO A 111 -1.04 6.74 12.42
C PRO A 111 -1.61 5.83 13.53
N ARG A 112 -2.93 5.92 13.85
CA ARG A 112 -3.57 5.19 14.95
C ARG A 112 -3.50 3.68 14.83
N PHE A 113 -3.85 2.99 15.92
CA PHE A 113 -4.13 1.55 15.91
C PHE A 113 -5.44 1.25 15.16
N TYR A 114 -5.45 0.17 14.40
CA TYR A 114 -6.64 -0.39 13.74
C TYR A 114 -6.92 -1.79 14.27
N PRO A 115 -8.11 -2.06 14.81
CA PRO A 115 -8.52 -3.43 15.15
C PRO A 115 -8.46 -4.34 13.92
N ILE A 116 -8.16 -5.61 14.14
CA ILE A 116 -8.18 -6.60 13.06
C ILE A 116 -9.63 -6.74 12.56
N HIS A 117 -9.81 -6.63 11.26
CA HIS A 117 -11.10 -6.77 10.58
C HIS A 117 -11.00 -7.60 9.29
N HIS A 118 -9.88 -8.33 9.13
CA HIS A 118 -9.61 -9.13 7.93
C HIS A 118 -9.92 -10.61 8.09
N ASP A 119 -10.57 -11.02 9.20
CA ASP A 119 -10.75 -12.44 9.54
C ASP A 119 -11.54 -13.19 8.46
N LYS A 120 -12.68 -12.64 8.01
CA LYS A 120 -13.49 -13.23 6.93
C LYS A 120 -12.73 -13.33 5.60
N ILE A 121 -11.92 -12.32 5.28
CA ILE A 121 -11.07 -12.33 4.07
C ILE A 121 -10.05 -13.46 4.17
N ILE A 122 -9.38 -13.57 5.31
CA ILE A 122 -8.35 -14.60 5.53
C ILE A 122 -8.96 -16.00 5.54
N GLU A 123 -10.14 -16.18 6.13
CA GLU A 123 -10.89 -17.45 6.09
C GLU A 123 -11.23 -17.83 4.66
N GLY A 124 -11.85 -16.94 3.90
CA GLY A 124 -12.19 -17.17 2.50
C GLY A 124 -10.97 -17.51 1.64
N LEU A 125 -9.84 -16.78 1.84
CA LEU A 125 -8.60 -17.07 1.12
C LEU A 125 -7.99 -18.43 1.49
N LYS A 126 -8.07 -18.87 2.75
CA LYS A 126 -7.54 -20.17 3.21
C LYS A 126 -8.34 -21.36 2.71
N ILE A 127 -9.64 -21.18 2.42
CA ILE A 127 -10.49 -22.29 1.95
C ILE A 127 -10.31 -22.59 0.46
N LEU A 128 -9.67 -21.68 -0.29
CA LEU A 128 -9.40 -21.88 -1.70
C LEU A 128 -8.43 -23.04 -1.93
N ASP A 129 -8.95 -24.13 -2.45
CA ASP A 129 -8.14 -25.30 -2.84
C ASP A 129 -7.65 -25.17 -4.27
N PHE A 130 -6.45 -24.67 -4.45
CA PHE A 130 -5.81 -24.48 -5.76
C PHE A 130 -5.53 -25.79 -6.52
N SER A 131 -5.65 -26.96 -5.89
CA SER A 131 -5.54 -28.24 -6.60
C SER A 131 -6.78 -28.48 -7.48
N ASN A 132 -7.93 -27.96 -7.06
CA ASN A 132 -9.23 -28.15 -7.72
C ASN A 132 -9.70 -26.92 -8.50
N LEU A 133 -9.23 -25.72 -8.16
CA LEU A 133 -9.62 -24.48 -8.84
C LEU A 133 -8.94 -24.36 -10.21
N LYS A 134 -9.76 -24.12 -11.25
CA LYS A 134 -9.31 -24.00 -12.63
C LYS A 134 -9.44 -22.59 -13.22
N SER A 135 -10.05 -21.66 -12.47
CA SER A 135 -10.28 -20.29 -12.94
C SER A 135 -10.49 -19.31 -11.80
N ARG A 136 -10.27 -18.01 -12.09
CA ARG A 136 -10.63 -16.92 -11.17
C ARG A 136 -12.13 -16.88 -10.87
N SER A 137 -12.97 -17.22 -11.85
CA SER A 137 -14.42 -17.25 -11.66
C SER A 137 -14.85 -18.31 -10.62
N GLN A 138 -14.22 -19.49 -10.62
CA GLN A 138 -14.48 -20.50 -9.60
C GLN A 138 -14.02 -20.01 -8.21
N ALA A 139 -12.87 -19.34 -8.14
CA ALA A 139 -12.41 -18.75 -6.88
C ALA A 139 -13.34 -17.64 -6.39
N ASP A 140 -13.87 -16.79 -7.29
CA ASP A 140 -14.85 -15.75 -6.96
C ASP A 140 -16.13 -16.35 -6.37
N THR A 141 -16.64 -17.43 -6.95
CA THR A 141 -17.81 -18.15 -6.42
C THR A 141 -17.58 -18.64 -4.99
N VAL A 142 -16.42 -19.23 -4.70
CA VAL A 142 -16.10 -19.69 -3.33
C VAL A 142 -15.93 -18.49 -2.39
N LEU A 143 -15.25 -17.43 -2.81
CA LEU A 143 -15.05 -16.24 -1.98
C LEU A 143 -16.34 -15.48 -1.69
N SER A 144 -17.36 -15.58 -2.53
CA SER A 144 -18.65 -14.89 -2.32
C SER A 144 -19.40 -15.34 -1.08
N ASP A 145 -19.11 -16.54 -0.55
CA ASP A 145 -19.65 -17.03 0.72
C ASP A 145 -19.01 -16.36 1.96
N TYR A 146 -17.86 -15.72 1.79
CA TYR A 146 -17.08 -15.10 2.88
C TYR A 146 -16.99 -13.57 2.76
N ILE A 147 -16.98 -13.05 1.54
CA ILE A 147 -16.75 -11.65 1.22
C ILE A 147 -17.90 -11.18 0.33
N GLU A 148 -18.80 -10.37 0.88
CA GLU A 148 -19.99 -9.88 0.18
C GLU A 148 -19.62 -8.89 -0.94
N GLU A 149 -18.62 -8.01 -0.68
CA GLU A 149 -18.23 -6.93 -1.58
C GLU A 149 -17.50 -7.47 -2.81
N TYR A 150 -18.15 -7.32 -3.97
CA TYR A 150 -17.61 -7.76 -5.26
C TYR A 150 -16.24 -7.16 -5.57
N ASP A 151 -16.07 -5.86 -5.34
CA ASP A 151 -14.83 -5.15 -5.66
C ASP A 151 -13.65 -5.64 -4.80
N VAL A 152 -13.91 -5.99 -3.52
CA VAL A 152 -12.90 -6.63 -2.65
C VAL A 152 -12.46 -7.96 -3.23
N ARG A 153 -13.41 -8.81 -3.64
CA ARG A 153 -13.09 -10.11 -4.25
C ARG A 153 -12.27 -9.94 -5.52
N GLN A 154 -12.66 -9.02 -6.42
CA GLN A 154 -11.94 -8.77 -7.67
C GLN A 154 -10.52 -8.24 -7.42
N PHE A 155 -10.34 -7.38 -6.42
CA PHE A 155 -9.03 -6.92 -5.98
C PHE A 155 -8.14 -8.09 -5.53
N LEU A 156 -8.63 -8.97 -4.67
CA LEU A 156 -7.90 -10.15 -4.20
C LEU A 156 -7.54 -11.10 -5.34
N LEU A 157 -8.52 -11.39 -6.20
CA LEU A 157 -8.35 -12.30 -7.35
C LEU A 157 -7.40 -11.76 -8.42
N LYS A 158 -7.15 -10.45 -8.47
CA LYS A 158 -6.15 -9.86 -9.36
C LYS A 158 -4.74 -10.38 -9.06
N SER A 159 -4.45 -10.76 -7.82
CA SER A 159 -3.17 -11.34 -7.41
C SER A 159 -3.00 -12.82 -7.80
N MET A 160 -4.04 -13.50 -8.28
CA MET A 160 -3.94 -14.90 -8.73
C MET A 160 -3.13 -15.01 -10.03
N TYR A 161 -2.29 -16.02 -10.10
CA TYR A 161 -1.48 -16.33 -11.26
C TYR A 161 -1.34 -17.84 -11.47
N TRP A 162 -0.98 -18.23 -12.68
CA TRP A 162 -0.58 -19.61 -12.97
C TRP A 162 0.84 -19.84 -12.47
N LYS A 163 0.97 -20.59 -11.36
CA LYS A 163 2.28 -21.00 -10.85
C LYS A 163 2.91 -22.03 -11.77
N GLU A 164 2.10 -22.98 -12.22
CA GLU A 164 2.40 -24.00 -13.21
C GLU A 164 1.18 -24.23 -14.10
N LYS A 165 1.36 -24.99 -15.20
CA LYS A 165 0.23 -25.33 -16.08
C LYS A 165 -0.86 -26.06 -15.30
N GLY A 166 -2.02 -25.44 -15.14
CA GLY A 166 -3.17 -26.01 -14.46
C GLY A 166 -3.20 -25.83 -12.94
N GLN A 167 -2.20 -25.14 -12.34
CA GLN A 167 -2.13 -24.83 -10.92
C GLN A 167 -2.11 -23.31 -10.70
N LEU A 168 -3.16 -22.79 -10.10
CA LEU A 168 -3.25 -21.39 -9.64
C LEU A 168 -2.59 -21.24 -8.29
N ASP A 169 -2.15 -20.02 -7.98
CA ASP A 169 -1.66 -19.60 -6.66
C ASP A 169 -1.84 -18.09 -6.52
N PHE A 170 -1.70 -17.57 -5.29
CA PHE A 170 -1.62 -16.14 -5.03
C PHE A 170 -0.18 -15.64 -5.06
N ARG A 171 0.00 -14.39 -5.52
CA ARG A 171 1.30 -13.71 -5.44
C ARG A 171 1.60 -13.16 -4.03
N PHE A 172 0.70 -13.28 -3.08
CA PHE A 172 0.97 -12.92 -1.69
C PHE A 172 1.15 -14.17 -0.81
N ASN A 173 1.97 -14.05 0.21
CA ASN A 173 2.24 -15.11 1.19
C ASN A 173 1.14 -15.12 2.25
N LEU A 174 -0.01 -15.74 1.95
CA LEU A 174 -1.14 -15.82 2.86
C LEU A 174 -0.75 -16.40 4.24
N LYS A 175 0.15 -17.38 4.28
CA LYS A 175 0.61 -18.02 5.53
C LYS A 175 1.30 -17.01 6.45
N SER A 176 2.28 -16.27 5.94
CA SER A 176 2.99 -15.26 6.73
C SER A 176 2.07 -14.09 7.11
N ILE A 177 1.30 -13.56 6.16
CA ILE A 177 0.36 -12.46 6.42
C ILE A 177 -0.64 -12.84 7.50
N SER A 178 -1.27 -14.01 7.39
CA SER A 178 -2.25 -14.51 8.36
C SER A 178 -1.66 -14.71 9.76
N LYS A 179 -0.42 -15.22 9.85
CA LYS A 179 0.29 -15.40 11.12
C LYS A 179 0.61 -14.06 11.82
N ASN A 180 0.87 -13.03 11.03
CA ASN A 180 1.30 -11.72 11.51
C ASN A 180 0.21 -10.64 11.35
N ILE A 181 -1.05 -11.01 11.15
CA ILE A 181 -2.12 -10.03 10.83
C ILE A 181 -2.30 -8.97 11.93
N SER A 182 -2.02 -9.32 13.20
CA SER A 182 -2.05 -8.38 14.31
C SER A 182 -1.11 -7.19 14.13
N ASN A 183 0.01 -7.37 13.43
CA ASN A 183 0.99 -6.31 13.16
C ASN A 183 0.47 -5.29 12.13
N VAL A 184 -0.50 -5.68 11.28
CA VAL A 184 -1.06 -4.81 10.24
C VAL A 184 -1.86 -3.65 10.85
N GLY A 185 -2.48 -3.86 12.01
CA GLY A 185 -3.21 -2.84 12.74
C GLY A 185 -2.34 -1.92 13.62
N ALA A 186 -1.04 -2.18 13.75
CA ALA A 186 -0.19 -1.47 14.70
C ALA A 186 -0.19 0.05 14.50
N ALA A 187 -0.24 0.81 15.61
CA ALA A 187 -0.06 2.25 15.61
C ALA A 187 1.40 2.62 15.33
N LEU A 188 1.62 3.85 14.88
CA LEU A 188 2.95 4.47 14.94
C LEU A 188 3.34 4.67 16.42
N ASN A 189 4.63 4.64 16.73
CA ASN A 189 5.10 4.89 18.10
C ASN A 189 4.69 6.30 18.54
N ASP A 190 4.18 6.43 19.76
CA ASP A 190 3.62 7.70 20.29
C ASP A 190 4.62 8.87 20.31
N GLU A 191 5.92 8.59 20.41
CA GLU A 191 6.99 9.58 20.41
C GLU A 191 7.51 9.88 19.01
N ALA A 192 7.04 9.14 17.98
CA ALA A 192 7.48 9.32 16.60
C ALA A 192 7.06 10.71 16.09
N ASN A 193 7.99 11.41 15.47
CA ASN A 193 7.77 12.73 14.87
C ASN A 193 8.47 12.84 13.52
N CYS A 194 7.82 13.49 12.56
CA CYS A 194 8.34 13.74 11.22
C CYS A 194 7.95 15.15 10.78
N SER A 195 8.92 15.95 10.36
CA SER A 195 8.71 17.32 9.83
C SER A 195 8.75 17.40 8.30
N ILE A 196 8.93 16.28 7.62
CA ILE A 196 8.90 16.20 6.15
C ILE A 196 7.51 16.65 5.65
N PRO A 197 7.42 17.47 4.60
CA PRO A 197 6.15 17.83 3.97
C PRO A 197 5.33 16.59 3.66
N THR A 198 4.14 16.49 4.27
CA THR A 198 3.32 15.28 4.21
C THR A 198 1.89 15.62 3.79
N LEU A 199 1.38 14.94 2.78
CA LEU A 199 -0.01 15.01 2.36
C LEU A 199 -0.74 13.73 2.77
N PHE A 200 -1.78 13.87 3.59
CA PHE A 200 -2.76 12.81 3.83
C PHE A 200 -3.93 12.98 2.86
N VAL A 201 -4.24 11.94 2.08
CA VAL A 201 -5.38 11.95 1.16
C VAL A 201 -6.39 10.91 1.63
N LYS A 202 -7.56 11.37 2.07
CA LYS A 202 -8.65 10.49 2.55
C LYS A 202 -9.78 10.38 1.55
N GLY A 203 -10.47 9.23 1.53
CA GLY A 203 -11.71 9.04 0.77
C GLY A 203 -12.90 9.62 1.54
N GLY A 204 -13.78 10.38 0.87
CA GLY A 204 -14.95 10.98 1.50
C GLY A 204 -15.97 9.97 2.05
N ASN A 205 -15.99 8.76 1.49
CA ASN A 205 -16.83 7.64 1.92
C ASN A 205 -16.03 6.57 2.70
N SER A 206 -14.77 6.85 3.05
CA SER A 206 -13.92 5.93 3.80
C SER A 206 -13.98 6.22 5.29
N ASN A 207 -13.90 5.17 6.12
CA ASN A 207 -13.82 5.26 7.58
C ASN A 207 -12.37 5.04 8.10
N TYR A 208 -11.37 5.00 7.21
CA TYR A 208 -9.98 4.77 7.62
C TYR A 208 -9.33 6.02 8.21
N VAL A 209 -9.70 7.21 7.75
CA VAL A 209 -9.26 8.48 8.32
C VAL A 209 -10.48 9.30 8.68
N ASN A 210 -10.71 9.48 9.99
CA ASN A 210 -11.82 10.24 10.54
C ASN A 210 -11.33 11.62 11.02
N ASP A 211 -12.26 12.49 11.34
CA ASP A 211 -11.93 13.83 11.88
C ASP A 211 -11.18 13.74 13.21
N ASP A 212 -11.48 12.74 14.05
CA ASP A 212 -10.76 12.45 15.30
C ASP A 212 -9.29 12.05 15.10
N ASP A 213 -8.90 11.67 13.89
CA ASP A 213 -7.52 11.32 13.55
C ASP A 213 -6.63 12.56 13.27
N GLU A 214 -7.20 13.73 13.05
CA GLU A 214 -6.46 14.95 12.63
C GLU A 214 -5.42 15.38 13.66
N ASP A 215 -5.80 15.43 14.94
CA ASP A 215 -4.88 15.79 16.03
C ASP A 215 -3.70 14.81 16.11
N LEU A 216 -3.96 13.51 15.93
CA LEU A 216 -2.92 12.50 15.92
C LEU A 216 -2.01 12.60 14.68
N ILE A 217 -2.56 12.91 13.52
CA ILE A 217 -1.80 13.16 12.30
C ILE A 217 -0.86 14.34 12.51
N PHE A 218 -1.36 15.48 12.99
CA PHE A 218 -0.53 16.68 13.22
C PHE A 218 0.47 16.52 14.38
N LYS A 219 0.17 15.67 15.38
CA LYS A 219 1.13 15.29 16.42
C LYS A 219 2.36 14.59 15.83
N HIS A 220 2.16 13.66 14.91
CA HIS A 220 3.24 12.86 14.33
C HIS A 220 3.90 13.50 13.10
N PHE A 221 3.12 14.25 12.32
CA PHE A 221 3.57 14.88 11.06
C PHE A 221 3.32 16.38 11.13
N THR A 222 4.30 17.11 11.70
CA THR A 222 4.15 18.54 12.04
C THR A 222 4.02 19.45 10.81
N ASN A 223 4.37 18.99 9.62
CA ASN A 223 4.21 19.67 8.34
C ASN A 223 3.24 18.89 7.43
N ALA A 224 2.10 18.50 7.98
CA ALA A 224 1.08 17.76 7.25
C ALA A 224 -0.02 18.67 6.73
N GLU A 225 -0.62 18.28 5.61
CA GLU A 225 -1.93 18.74 5.14
C GLU A 225 -2.85 17.54 4.86
N ILE A 226 -4.16 17.74 5.00
CA ILE A 226 -5.16 16.68 4.77
C ILE A 226 -6.08 17.13 3.63
N GLN A 227 -6.27 16.26 2.64
CA GLN A 227 -7.18 16.50 1.51
C GLN A 227 -8.13 15.31 1.34
N THR A 228 -9.39 15.62 1.00
CA THR A 228 -10.42 14.59 0.74
C THR A 228 -10.62 14.42 -0.77
N VAL A 229 -10.74 13.16 -1.22
CA VAL A 229 -11.28 12.80 -2.53
C VAL A 229 -12.74 12.46 -2.33
N GLU A 230 -13.62 13.35 -2.79
CA GLU A 230 -15.05 13.23 -2.57
C GLU A 230 -15.66 12.00 -3.23
N GLN A 231 -16.65 11.39 -2.57
CA GLN A 231 -17.38 10.22 -3.10
C GLN A 231 -16.48 9.01 -3.42
N ALA A 232 -15.29 8.92 -2.83
CA ALA A 232 -14.41 7.78 -2.95
C ALA A 232 -14.32 7.02 -1.63
N GLY A 233 -14.19 5.70 -1.70
CA GLY A 233 -13.94 4.80 -0.58
C GLY A 233 -12.44 4.61 -0.34
N HIS A 234 -12.09 3.44 0.22
CA HIS A 234 -10.71 3.10 0.58
C HIS A 234 -9.76 3.01 -0.62
N TRP A 235 -10.25 2.66 -1.80
CA TRP A 235 -9.45 2.62 -3.02
C TRP A 235 -9.59 3.89 -3.87
N LEU A 236 -9.57 5.07 -3.24
CA LEU A 236 -9.76 6.38 -3.88
C LEU A 236 -8.86 6.59 -5.11
N HIS A 237 -7.66 6.05 -5.10
CA HIS A 237 -6.72 6.09 -6.23
C HIS A 237 -7.17 5.25 -7.44
N ALA A 238 -8.05 4.27 -7.23
CA ALA A 238 -8.64 3.45 -8.28
C ALA A 238 -10.06 3.92 -8.65
N GLU A 239 -10.81 4.41 -7.66
CA GLU A 239 -12.20 4.87 -7.84
C GLU A 239 -12.28 6.25 -8.50
N LYS A 240 -11.35 7.16 -8.16
CA LYS A 240 -11.28 8.56 -8.65
C LYS A 240 -9.85 8.91 -9.10
N PRO A 241 -9.27 8.20 -10.07
CA PRO A 241 -7.85 8.31 -10.41
C PRO A 241 -7.43 9.71 -10.88
N GLU A 242 -8.30 10.42 -11.61
CA GLU A 242 -7.98 11.76 -12.11
C GLU A 242 -7.93 12.80 -11.00
N GLU A 243 -8.90 12.77 -10.07
CA GLU A 243 -8.93 13.68 -8.93
C GLU A 243 -7.76 13.39 -7.98
N PHE A 244 -7.52 12.12 -7.68
CA PHE A 244 -6.39 11.67 -6.89
C PHE A 244 -5.06 12.16 -7.49
N PHE A 245 -4.83 11.91 -8.79
CA PHE A 245 -3.63 12.36 -9.48
C PHE A 245 -3.47 13.89 -9.41
N LYS A 246 -4.54 14.64 -9.69
CA LYS A 246 -4.49 16.12 -9.66
C LYS A 246 -4.09 16.68 -8.30
N LYS A 247 -4.60 16.11 -7.21
CA LYS A 247 -4.24 16.53 -5.84
C LYS A 247 -2.79 16.19 -5.50
N THR A 248 -2.39 14.96 -5.75
CA THR A 248 -1.07 14.45 -5.39
C THR A 248 0.06 15.01 -6.26
N ILE A 249 -0.14 15.18 -7.57
CA ILE A 249 0.86 15.78 -8.46
C ILE A 249 1.11 17.25 -8.09
N ARG A 250 0.07 18.00 -7.73
CA ARG A 250 0.22 19.39 -7.27
C ARG A 250 1.09 19.46 -6.02
N PHE A 251 0.88 18.55 -5.07
CA PHE A 251 1.72 18.46 -3.87
C PHE A 251 3.15 18.05 -4.21
N CYS A 252 3.35 17.05 -5.08
CA CYS A 252 4.69 16.64 -5.48
C CYS A 252 5.50 17.79 -6.10
N LEU A 253 4.86 18.64 -6.91
CA LEU A 253 5.50 19.75 -7.64
C LEU A 253 5.54 21.07 -6.86
N SER A 254 4.89 21.18 -5.68
CA SER A 254 5.03 22.39 -4.83
C SER A 254 6.46 22.54 -4.30
N TYR A 255 6.90 23.78 -4.11
CA TYR A 255 8.22 24.11 -3.53
C TYR A 255 8.18 24.01 -2.00
#